data_f6a6b7b2b2b735b0c288978cc3ddb06d
#
_entry.id   f6a6b7b2b2b735b0c288978cc3ddb06d
#
_cell.length_a   1.000
_cell.length_b   1.000
_cell.length_c   1.000
_cell.angle_alpha   90.00
_cell.angle_beta   90.00
_cell.angle_gamma   90.00
#
_symmetry.space_group_name_H-M   'P 1'
#
loop_
_entity.id
_entity.type
_entity.pdbx_description
1 polymer ?
#
loop_
_entity_poly.entity_id
_entity_poly.type
_entity_poly.pdbx_seq_one_letter_code
_entity_poly.pdbx_strand_id
1 'polypeptide(L)'
;MRNQIIDNLRGISMLGVIAIHIGSFAGNTNNFTLYMLLEILSRYSIPAFFFISGYGLFVTDKNFLTGGSLDYKSFLLKRFKAVLVPYIVWSLLYQAYFYLYSPPGWIIFDLKYLSFILWFGTGCYHLYFMVVLLWFYALYPLWRVLLRKMQALGWVTSFGLLFLFQIIFNYISVNLKPSDLASWSYFWRNMYEFRWNYIPLHYIFVFMLGGFVAIHWEECKAWLRKNFLLSFGLFIGAIILDVGSCYYYKAYKGYSLLMLANTFHQLSPQGLVYTIAAIIFFTDCL
;
A
#
# COMPACT_ATOMS: atom_id res chain seq x y z
N MET A 1 -22.94 9.92 1.08
CA MET A 1 -23.28 9.10 2.25
C MET A 1 -22.00 8.40 2.73
N ARG A 2 -21.85 8.23 4.03
CA ARG A 2 -20.75 7.46 4.62
C ARG A 2 -21.00 5.96 4.38
N ASN A 3 -20.03 5.23 3.84
CA ASN A 3 -20.18 3.80 3.59
C ASN A 3 -19.58 3.03 4.77
N GLN A 4 -20.45 2.41 5.58
CA GLN A 4 -20.04 1.73 6.80
C GLN A 4 -19.13 0.53 6.53
N ILE A 5 -19.34 -0.20 5.43
CA ILE A 5 -18.48 -1.33 5.03
C ILE A 5 -17.04 -0.86 4.81
N ILE A 6 -16.85 0.25 4.10
CA ILE A 6 -15.52 0.83 3.86
C ILE A 6 -14.89 1.36 5.16
N ASP A 7 -15.68 1.92 6.07
CA ASP A 7 -15.17 2.36 7.37
C ASP A 7 -14.76 1.17 8.25
N ASN A 8 -15.51 0.08 8.21
CA ASN A 8 -15.15 -1.16 8.90
C ASN A 8 -13.90 -1.80 8.30
N LEU A 9 -13.78 -1.84 6.96
CA LEU A 9 -12.56 -2.31 6.28
C LEU A 9 -11.34 -1.46 6.68
N ARG A 10 -11.52 -0.14 6.83
CA ARG A 10 -10.46 0.74 7.36
C ARG A 10 -10.05 0.36 8.79
N GLY A 11 -11.02 0.04 9.66
CA GLY A 11 -10.78 -0.41 11.02
C GLY A 11 -9.98 -1.71 11.08
N ILE A 12 -10.39 -2.74 10.30
CA ILE A 12 -9.68 -4.01 10.19
C ILE A 12 -8.26 -3.81 9.63
N SER A 13 -8.11 -2.96 8.61
CA SER A 13 -6.79 -2.64 8.05
C SER A 13 -5.90 -1.94 9.07
N MET A 14 -6.45 -1.08 9.95
CA MET A 14 -5.69 -0.44 11.02
C MET A 14 -5.19 -1.48 12.04
N LEU A 15 -6.01 -2.45 12.43
CA LEU A 15 -5.59 -3.56 13.29
C LEU A 15 -4.45 -4.35 12.64
N GLY A 16 -4.53 -4.61 11.32
CA GLY A 16 -3.47 -5.25 10.57
C GLY A 16 -2.17 -4.44 10.56
N VAL A 17 -2.23 -3.11 10.42
CA VAL A 17 -1.03 -2.25 10.51
C VAL A 17 -0.39 -2.35 11.89
N ILE A 18 -1.20 -2.32 12.96
CA ILE A 18 -0.69 -2.50 14.34
C ILE A 18 -0.01 -3.88 14.47
N ALA A 19 -0.64 -4.93 13.93
CA ALA A 19 -0.10 -6.29 13.97
C ALA A 19 1.25 -6.40 13.22
N ILE A 20 1.42 -5.77 12.04
CA ILE A 20 2.71 -5.73 11.33
C ILE A 20 3.78 -5.09 12.21
N HIS A 21 3.47 -3.98 12.88
CA HIS A 21 4.43 -3.30 13.73
C HIS A 21 4.83 -4.11 14.96
N ILE A 22 3.89 -4.82 15.58
CA ILE A 22 4.19 -5.78 16.64
C ILE A 22 4.98 -6.96 16.08
N GLY A 23 4.63 -7.45 14.89
CA GLY A 23 5.27 -8.57 14.20
C GLY A 23 6.73 -8.33 13.88
N SER A 24 7.12 -7.07 13.61
CA SER A 24 8.53 -6.73 13.39
C SER A 24 9.42 -7.02 14.61
N PHE A 25 8.89 -6.90 15.83
CA PHE A 25 9.59 -7.32 17.06
C PHE A 25 9.65 -8.86 17.18
N ALA A 26 8.63 -9.57 16.70
CA ALA A 26 8.61 -11.03 16.70
C ALA A 26 9.72 -11.63 15.80
N GLY A 27 10.08 -10.94 14.73
CA GLY A 27 11.24 -11.30 13.89
C GLY A 27 12.55 -11.38 14.67
N ASN A 28 12.73 -10.54 15.67
CA ASN A 28 13.90 -10.54 16.54
C ASN A 28 13.91 -11.70 17.56
N THR A 29 12.75 -12.27 17.89
CA THR A 29 12.62 -13.38 18.85
C THR A 29 12.78 -14.75 18.21
N ASN A 30 12.95 -14.84 16.90
CA ASN A 30 13.01 -16.08 16.12
C ASN A 30 11.73 -16.96 16.24
N ASN A 31 10.63 -16.37 16.71
CA ASN A 31 9.36 -17.07 16.84
C ASN A 31 8.61 -17.04 15.49
N PHE A 32 8.74 -18.13 14.74
CA PHE A 32 8.15 -18.25 13.41
C PHE A 32 6.63 -18.16 13.41
N THR A 33 5.95 -18.78 14.36
CA THR A 33 4.47 -18.76 14.44
C THR A 33 3.97 -17.35 14.69
N LEU A 34 4.57 -16.64 15.64
CA LEU A 34 4.21 -15.26 15.94
C LEU A 34 4.48 -14.33 14.74
N TYR A 35 5.61 -14.51 14.06
CA TYR A 35 5.93 -13.81 12.83
C TYR A 35 4.87 -14.04 11.74
N MET A 36 4.44 -15.30 11.52
CA MET A 36 3.42 -15.63 10.55
C MET A 36 2.08 -14.96 10.86
N LEU A 37 1.63 -15.03 12.11
CA LEU A 37 0.35 -14.46 12.53
C LEU A 37 0.33 -12.93 12.44
N LEU A 38 1.38 -12.26 12.89
CA LEU A 38 1.39 -10.82 13.02
C LEU A 38 1.92 -10.11 11.76
N GLU A 39 2.93 -10.67 11.13
CA GLU A 39 3.59 -10.03 9.98
C GLU A 39 2.96 -10.48 8.66
N ILE A 40 2.92 -11.78 8.38
CA ILE A 40 2.49 -12.28 7.08
C ILE A 40 0.99 -12.09 6.88
N LEU A 41 0.15 -12.55 7.81
CA LEU A 41 -1.31 -12.44 7.66
C LEU A 41 -1.84 -11.00 7.72
N SER A 42 -1.04 -10.04 8.17
CA SER A 42 -1.45 -8.64 8.24
C SER A 42 -0.98 -7.78 7.05
N ARG A 43 -0.20 -8.34 6.11
CA ARG A 43 0.40 -7.58 4.99
C ARG A 43 -0.59 -7.00 3.99
N TYR A 44 -1.82 -7.50 3.95
CA TYR A 44 -2.89 -6.92 3.14
C TYR A 44 -3.22 -5.48 3.54
N SER A 45 -2.93 -5.08 4.79
CA SER A 45 -3.46 -3.84 5.40
C SER A 45 -2.99 -2.58 4.70
N ILE A 46 -1.71 -2.45 4.36
CA ILE A 46 -1.18 -1.26 3.70
C ILE A 46 -1.77 -1.10 2.28
N PRO A 47 -1.75 -2.13 1.42
CA PRO A 47 -2.42 -2.04 0.12
C PRO A 47 -3.94 -1.81 0.24
N ALA A 48 -4.61 -2.36 1.27
CA ALA A 48 -6.02 -2.11 1.52
C ALA A 48 -6.32 -0.62 1.80
N PHE A 49 -5.43 0.10 2.47
CA PHE A 49 -5.57 1.55 2.63
C PHE A 49 -5.47 2.30 1.29
N PHE A 50 -4.65 1.86 0.35
CA PHE A 50 -4.63 2.44 -0.99
C PHE A 50 -5.91 2.13 -1.77
N PHE A 51 -6.47 0.93 -1.62
CA PHE A 51 -7.81 0.60 -2.13
C PHE A 51 -8.88 1.54 -1.58
N ILE A 52 -8.94 1.71 -0.24
CA ILE A 52 -9.88 2.60 0.44
C ILE A 52 -9.69 4.05 -0.02
N SER A 53 -8.46 4.47 -0.26
CA SER A 53 -8.15 5.82 -0.75
C SER A 53 -8.63 6.02 -2.18
N GLY A 54 -8.43 5.05 -3.06
CA GLY A 54 -8.99 5.03 -4.42
C GLY A 54 -10.51 5.11 -4.39
N TYR A 55 -11.16 4.25 -3.60
CA TYR A 55 -12.61 4.30 -3.39
C TYR A 55 -13.08 5.68 -2.93
N GLY A 56 -12.45 6.23 -1.88
CA GLY A 56 -12.85 7.53 -1.32
C GLY A 56 -12.68 8.70 -2.27
N LEU A 57 -11.68 8.68 -3.16
CA LEU A 57 -11.48 9.71 -4.18
C LEU A 57 -12.58 9.66 -5.23
N PHE A 58 -12.82 8.50 -5.82
CA PHE A 58 -13.79 8.36 -6.91
C PHE A 58 -15.25 8.49 -6.45
N VAL A 59 -15.61 8.01 -5.26
CA VAL A 59 -16.97 8.16 -4.72
C VAL A 59 -17.30 9.63 -4.39
N THR A 60 -16.29 10.44 -4.08
CA THR A 60 -16.49 11.87 -3.79
C THR A 60 -16.41 12.75 -5.05
N ASP A 61 -15.90 12.23 -6.15
CA ASP A 61 -15.80 12.95 -7.42
C ASP A 61 -17.09 12.85 -8.24
N LYS A 62 -18.07 13.66 -7.87
CA LYS A 62 -19.37 13.70 -8.56
C LYS A 62 -19.27 14.00 -10.05
N ASN A 63 -18.24 14.73 -10.47
CA ASN A 63 -18.03 15.11 -11.87
C ASN A 63 -17.38 14.00 -12.70
N PHE A 64 -16.90 12.94 -12.09
CA PHE A 64 -16.25 11.85 -12.82
C PHE A 64 -17.22 11.15 -13.78
N LEU A 65 -18.38 10.72 -13.28
CA LEU A 65 -19.40 10.00 -14.06
C LEU A 65 -20.06 10.87 -15.13
N THR A 66 -20.23 12.17 -14.88
CA THR A 66 -20.86 13.13 -15.82
C THR A 66 -19.87 13.67 -16.86
N GLY A 67 -18.61 13.27 -16.82
CA GLY A 67 -17.59 13.81 -17.74
C GLY A 67 -17.09 15.21 -17.40
N GLY A 68 -17.54 15.77 -16.27
CA GLY A 68 -17.19 17.14 -15.85
C GLY A 68 -15.73 17.30 -15.46
N SER A 69 -15.27 18.55 -15.46
CA SER A 69 -13.92 18.92 -15.05
C SER A 69 -13.73 18.79 -13.53
N LEU A 70 -12.50 18.52 -13.13
CA LEU A 70 -12.08 18.54 -11.72
C LEU A 70 -11.56 19.95 -11.38
N ASP A 71 -12.10 20.57 -10.34
CA ASP A 71 -11.41 21.71 -9.71
C ASP A 71 -10.19 21.20 -8.93
N TYR A 72 -9.11 21.01 -9.68
CA TYR A 72 -7.89 20.36 -9.18
C TYR A 72 -7.24 21.15 -8.04
N LYS A 73 -7.26 22.48 -8.12
CA LYS A 73 -6.65 23.34 -7.09
C LYS A 73 -7.37 23.19 -5.75
N SER A 74 -8.69 23.30 -5.74
CA SER A 74 -9.50 23.14 -4.53
C SER A 74 -9.41 21.70 -3.97
N PHE A 75 -9.45 20.71 -4.87
CA PHE A 75 -9.25 19.30 -4.53
C PHE A 75 -7.91 19.09 -3.82
N LEU A 76 -6.81 19.51 -4.43
CA LEU A 76 -5.46 19.29 -3.93
C LEU A 76 -5.23 19.99 -2.59
N LEU A 77 -5.69 21.23 -2.43
CA LEU A 77 -5.60 21.97 -1.18
C LEU A 77 -6.32 21.26 -0.03
N LYS A 78 -7.53 20.75 -0.27
CA LYS A 78 -8.27 19.99 0.75
C LYS A 78 -7.54 18.71 1.17
N ARG A 79 -7.02 17.97 0.19
CA ARG A 79 -6.32 16.70 0.46
C ARG A 79 -4.97 16.92 1.12
N PHE A 80 -4.22 17.92 0.69
CA PHE A 80 -2.94 18.25 1.31
C PHE A 80 -3.12 18.73 2.76
N LYS A 81 -4.10 19.59 3.05
CA LYS A 81 -4.40 19.96 4.45
C LYS A 81 -4.72 18.75 5.31
N ALA A 82 -5.47 17.78 4.78
CA ALA A 82 -5.88 16.60 5.55
C ALA A 82 -4.75 15.58 5.77
N VAL A 83 -3.73 15.54 4.91
CA VAL A 83 -2.68 14.51 4.93
C VAL A 83 -1.30 15.11 5.15
N LEU A 84 -0.92 16.17 4.42
CA LEU A 84 0.41 16.76 4.50
C LEU A 84 0.66 17.43 5.85
N VAL A 85 -0.33 18.12 6.41
CA VAL A 85 -0.17 18.79 7.73
C VAL A 85 0.07 17.77 8.84
N PRO A 86 -0.78 16.74 9.04
CA PRO A 86 -0.49 15.68 10.02
C PRO A 86 0.84 14.96 9.73
N TYR A 87 1.18 14.72 8.47
CA TYR A 87 2.43 14.09 8.08
C TYR A 87 3.66 14.89 8.56
N ILE A 88 3.68 16.21 8.30
CA ILE A 88 4.77 17.10 8.76
C ILE A 88 4.84 17.11 10.28
N VAL A 89 3.70 17.30 10.96
CA VAL A 89 3.65 17.34 12.42
C VAL A 89 4.20 16.05 13.03
N TRP A 90 3.73 14.89 12.57
CA TRP A 90 4.21 13.61 13.09
C TRP A 90 5.68 13.36 12.74
N SER A 91 6.14 13.73 11.54
CA SER A 91 7.56 13.64 11.18
C SER A 91 8.44 14.45 12.15
N LEU A 92 8.04 15.68 12.47
CA LEU A 92 8.78 16.52 13.41
C LEU A 92 8.73 15.98 14.85
N LEU A 93 7.57 15.47 15.30
CA LEU A 93 7.44 14.85 16.63
C LEU A 93 8.32 13.61 16.77
N TYR A 94 8.39 12.74 15.76
CA TYR A 94 9.30 11.60 15.76
C TYR A 94 10.76 12.04 15.77
N GLN A 95 11.13 13.08 15.03
CA GLN A 95 12.51 13.58 15.06
C GLN A 95 12.85 14.18 16.44
N ALA A 96 11.92 14.92 17.07
CA ALA A 96 12.11 15.41 18.42
C ALA A 96 12.26 14.26 19.43
N TYR A 97 11.42 13.23 19.32
CA TYR A 97 11.53 12.04 20.16
C TYR A 97 12.89 11.35 19.99
N PHE A 98 13.32 11.07 18.77
CA PHE A 98 14.61 10.43 18.51
C PHE A 98 15.79 11.30 18.95
N TYR A 99 15.70 12.61 18.81
CA TYR A 99 16.73 13.53 19.32
C TYR A 99 16.91 13.44 20.84
N LEU A 100 15.80 13.32 21.57
CA LEU A 100 15.83 13.25 23.04
C LEU A 100 16.29 11.89 23.58
N TYR A 101 16.01 10.80 22.86
CA TYR A 101 16.21 9.43 23.36
C TYR A 101 17.29 8.63 22.63
N SER A 102 17.89 9.17 21.57
CA SER A 102 19.00 8.52 20.87
C SER A 102 20.36 9.07 21.33
N PRO A 103 21.45 8.32 21.12
CA PRO A 103 22.78 8.80 21.44
C PRO A 103 23.09 10.16 20.77
N PRO A 104 23.87 11.02 21.43
CA PRO A 104 24.23 12.32 20.88
C PRO A 104 24.87 12.19 19.48
N GLY A 105 24.43 13.05 18.54
CA GLY A 105 24.95 13.07 17.16
C GLY A 105 24.23 12.14 16.15
N TRP A 106 23.27 11.33 16.58
CA TRP A 106 22.50 10.46 15.69
C TRP A 106 21.50 11.21 14.82
N ILE A 107 21.05 12.37 15.31
CA ILE A 107 20.09 13.21 14.59
C ILE A 107 20.65 14.61 14.44
N ILE A 108 20.74 15.05 13.20
CA ILE A 108 21.19 16.40 12.83
C ILE A 108 19.96 17.18 12.37
N PHE A 109 19.56 18.20 13.15
CA PHE A 109 18.51 19.14 12.75
C PHE A 109 19.06 20.16 11.74
N ASP A 110 19.33 19.73 10.52
CA ASP A 110 19.59 20.66 9.43
C ASP A 110 18.45 20.61 8.38
N LEU A 111 18.35 21.65 7.57
CA LEU A 111 17.30 21.76 6.57
C LEU A 111 17.40 20.67 5.50
N LYS A 112 18.62 20.23 5.17
CA LYS A 112 18.87 19.16 4.19
C LYS A 112 18.36 17.82 4.72
N TYR A 113 18.64 17.50 5.96
CA TYR A 113 18.16 16.27 6.61
C TYR A 113 16.63 16.27 6.75
N LEU A 114 16.03 17.39 7.20
CA LEU A 114 14.58 17.53 7.29
C LEU A 114 13.89 17.41 5.93
N SER A 115 14.45 18.03 4.89
CA SER A 115 13.90 17.89 3.53
C SER A 115 13.99 16.45 3.00
N PHE A 116 15.07 15.74 3.28
CA PHE A 116 15.22 14.32 2.97
C PHE A 116 14.16 13.46 3.65
N ILE A 117 13.97 13.64 4.97
CA ILE A 117 12.97 12.91 5.74
C ILE A 117 11.57 13.15 5.18
N LEU A 118 11.23 14.40 4.90
CA LEU A 118 9.90 14.76 4.39
C LEU A 118 9.69 14.30 2.94
N TRP A 119 10.75 14.22 2.14
CA TRP A 119 10.63 13.75 0.75
C TRP A 119 10.41 12.24 0.65
N PHE A 120 11.11 11.47 1.49
CA PHE A 120 11.09 10.01 1.43
C PHE A 120 10.25 9.33 2.53
N GLY A 121 9.65 10.09 3.45
CA GLY A 121 8.86 9.52 4.53
C GLY A 121 9.67 8.75 5.56
N THR A 122 10.95 9.07 5.74
CA THR A 122 11.89 8.34 6.61
C THR A 122 11.92 8.84 8.05
N GLY A 123 11.09 9.81 8.39
CA GLY A 123 10.97 10.33 9.77
C GLY A 123 10.56 9.26 10.81
N CYS A 124 9.78 8.29 10.38
CA CYS A 124 9.56 7.00 11.03
C CYS A 124 9.15 6.00 9.95
N TYR A 125 9.47 4.72 10.14
CA TYR A 125 9.36 3.69 9.10
C TYR A 125 7.97 3.55 8.45
N HIS A 126 6.87 3.90 9.11
CA HIS A 126 5.52 3.85 8.56
C HIS A 126 5.09 5.13 7.81
N LEU A 127 5.83 6.23 7.95
CA LEU A 127 5.45 7.52 7.38
C LEU A 127 5.58 7.58 5.84
N TYR A 128 6.34 6.66 5.22
CA TYR A 128 6.41 6.56 3.77
C TYR A 128 5.04 6.38 3.11
N PHE A 129 4.10 5.71 3.79
CA PHE A 129 2.73 5.55 3.31
C PHE A 129 2.07 6.89 2.98
N MET A 130 2.30 7.92 3.82
CA MET A 130 1.74 9.26 3.61
C MET A 130 2.33 9.92 2.35
N VAL A 131 3.61 9.70 2.06
CA VAL A 131 4.25 10.22 0.85
C VAL A 131 3.66 9.57 -0.40
N VAL A 132 3.52 8.24 -0.43
CA VAL A 132 2.88 7.54 -1.54
C VAL A 132 1.43 8.03 -1.74
N LEU A 133 0.69 8.22 -0.64
CA LEU A 133 -0.68 8.73 -0.68
C LEU A 133 -0.77 10.15 -1.27
N LEU A 134 0.18 11.03 -0.90
CA LEU A 134 0.26 12.38 -1.47
C LEU A 134 0.51 12.34 -2.98
N TRP A 135 1.34 11.42 -3.46
CA TRP A 135 1.54 11.20 -4.89
C TRP A 135 0.27 10.69 -5.58
N PHE A 136 -0.50 9.79 -4.97
CA PHE A 136 -1.81 9.41 -5.50
C PHE A 136 -2.75 10.60 -5.62
N TYR A 137 -2.74 11.53 -4.67
CA TYR A 137 -3.56 12.74 -4.75
C TYR A 137 -3.05 13.72 -5.81
N ALA A 138 -1.74 13.96 -5.87
CA ALA A 138 -1.16 14.85 -6.88
C ALA A 138 -1.41 14.35 -8.30
N LEU A 139 -1.37 13.04 -8.51
CA LEU A 139 -1.59 12.42 -9.82
C LEU A 139 -3.06 12.04 -10.09
N TYR A 140 -4.00 12.48 -9.24
CA TYR A 140 -5.42 12.11 -9.37
C TYR A 140 -6.03 12.39 -10.76
N PRO A 141 -5.71 13.51 -11.46
CA PRO A 141 -6.18 13.71 -12.84
C PRO A 141 -5.78 12.58 -13.81
N LEU A 142 -4.59 12.02 -13.64
CA LEU A 142 -4.14 10.89 -14.47
C LEU A 142 -4.94 9.63 -14.18
N TRP A 143 -5.24 9.36 -12.92
CA TRP A 143 -6.05 8.20 -12.51
C TRP A 143 -7.48 8.30 -13.03
N ARG A 144 -8.06 9.51 -13.09
CA ARG A 144 -9.35 9.75 -13.75
C ARG A 144 -9.31 9.35 -15.24
N VAL A 145 -8.28 9.81 -15.96
CA VAL A 145 -8.10 9.46 -17.37
C VAL A 145 -7.89 7.95 -17.55
N LEU A 146 -7.05 7.35 -16.71
CA LEU A 146 -6.80 5.91 -16.74
C LEU A 146 -8.08 5.12 -16.53
N LEU A 147 -8.89 5.44 -15.50
CA LEU A 147 -10.12 4.71 -15.21
C LEU A 147 -11.15 4.81 -16.35
N ARG A 148 -11.25 5.98 -17.01
CA ARG A 148 -12.08 6.14 -18.21
C ARG A 148 -11.59 5.30 -19.39
N LYS A 149 -10.28 5.22 -19.61
CA LYS A 149 -9.69 4.36 -20.64
C LYS A 149 -9.93 2.89 -20.34
N MET A 150 -9.82 2.49 -19.07
CA MET A 150 -10.13 1.12 -18.61
C MET A 150 -11.60 0.76 -18.89
N GLN A 151 -12.53 1.70 -18.65
CA GLN A 151 -13.94 1.51 -18.98
C GLN A 151 -14.16 1.33 -20.49
N ALA A 152 -13.50 2.15 -21.32
CA ALA A 152 -13.61 2.05 -22.78
C ALA A 152 -13.03 0.75 -23.36
N LEU A 153 -11.94 0.23 -22.77
CA LEU A 153 -11.30 -1.03 -23.20
C LEU A 153 -12.03 -2.28 -22.67
N GLY A 154 -12.87 -2.12 -21.67
CA GLY A 154 -13.53 -3.19 -20.93
C GLY A 154 -12.79 -3.56 -19.65
N TRP A 155 -13.57 -3.77 -18.58
CA TRP A 155 -13.03 -3.95 -17.23
C TRP A 155 -12.15 -5.18 -17.06
N VAL A 156 -12.57 -6.33 -17.61
CA VAL A 156 -11.81 -7.60 -17.49
C VAL A 156 -10.43 -7.48 -18.14
N THR A 157 -10.39 -7.00 -19.39
CA THR A 157 -9.13 -6.81 -20.12
C THR A 157 -8.23 -5.80 -19.38
N SER A 158 -8.80 -4.68 -18.95
CA SER A 158 -8.04 -3.60 -18.29
C SER A 158 -7.47 -4.03 -16.96
N PHE A 159 -8.23 -4.72 -16.13
CA PHE A 159 -7.71 -5.22 -14.85
C PHE A 159 -6.73 -6.38 -15.04
N GLY A 160 -6.92 -7.22 -16.05
CA GLY A 160 -5.92 -8.24 -16.41
C GLY A 160 -4.57 -7.63 -16.80
N LEU A 161 -4.58 -6.61 -17.67
CA LEU A 161 -3.37 -5.88 -18.06
C LEU A 161 -2.74 -5.13 -16.89
N LEU A 162 -3.55 -4.49 -16.06
CA LEU A 162 -3.05 -3.74 -14.88
C LEU A 162 -2.47 -4.67 -13.82
N PHE A 163 -3.06 -5.86 -13.61
CA PHE A 163 -2.54 -6.90 -12.73
C PHE A 163 -1.18 -7.39 -13.22
N LEU A 164 -1.07 -7.71 -14.49
CA LEU A 164 0.19 -8.13 -15.11
C LEU A 164 1.26 -7.03 -15.00
N PHE A 165 0.88 -5.79 -15.32
CA PHE A 165 1.76 -4.63 -15.14
C PHE A 165 2.25 -4.51 -13.70
N GLN A 166 1.35 -4.63 -12.71
CA GLN A 166 1.70 -4.52 -11.30
C GLN A 166 2.73 -5.57 -10.86
N ILE A 167 2.52 -6.83 -11.28
CA ILE A 167 3.46 -7.92 -10.98
C ILE A 167 4.82 -7.66 -11.62
N ILE A 168 4.85 -7.36 -12.91
CA ILE A 168 6.10 -7.11 -13.65
C ILE A 168 6.83 -5.89 -13.07
N PHE A 169 6.11 -4.80 -12.85
CA PHE A 169 6.70 -3.57 -12.30
C PHE A 169 7.31 -3.80 -10.91
N ASN A 170 6.57 -4.46 -10.01
CA ASN A 170 7.06 -4.77 -8.68
C ASN A 170 8.25 -5.72 -8.73
N TYR A 171 8.18 -6.77 -9.55
CA TYR A 171 9.28 -7.70 -9.74
C TYR A 171 10.56 -7.02 -10.22
N ILE A 172 10.46 -6.18 -11.26
CA ILE A 172 11.59 -5.40 -11.76
C ILE A 172 12.12 -4.45 -10.68
N SER A 173 11.22 -3.72 -10.02
CA SER A 173 11.61 -2.75 -8.99
C SER A 173 12.34 -3.39 -7.80
N VAL A 174 11.95 -4.61 -7.41
CA VAL A 174 12.58 -5.34 -6.29
C VAL A 174 13.92 -5.95 -6.70
N ASN A 175 14.00 -6.55 -7.90
CA ASN A 175 15.14 -7.34 -8.31
C ASN A 175 16.19 -6.57 -9.11
N LEU A 176 15.83 -5.43 -9.72
CA LEU A 176 16.77 -4.60 -10.44
C LEU A 176 17.75 -3.95 -9.45
N LYS A 177 18.98 -4.44 -9.43
CA LYS A 177 20.08 -3.89 -8.63
C LYS A 177 21.16 -3.39 -9.58
N PRO A 178 21.34 -2.08 -9.73
CA PRO A 178 22.43 -1.54 -10.53
C PRO A 178 23.78 -2.01 -9.96
N SER A 179 24.66 -2.51 -10.82
CA SER A 179 26.01 -2.98 -10.43
C SER A 179 26.90 -1.83 -9.94
N ASP A 180 26.55 -0.62 -10.22
CA ASP A 180 27.36 0.59 -10.08
C ASP A 180 26.68 1.69 -9.28
N LEU A 181 25.82 1.31 -8.32
CA LEU A 181 25.06 2.27 -7.51
C LEU A 181 25.97 3.25 -6.72
N ALA A 182 27.20 2.82 -6.41
CA ALA A 182 28.17 3.63 -5.67
C ALA A 182 28.68 4.82 -6.47
N SER A 183 28.71 4.73 -7.81
CA SER A 183 29.12 5.82 -8.72
C SER A 183 28.03 6.87 -8.94
N TRP A 184 26.80 6.56 -8.57
CA TRP A 184 25.69 7.50 -8.77
C TRP A 184 25.81 8.70 -7.83
N SER A 185 25.36 9.88 -8.32
CA SER A 185 25.26 11.03 -7.42
C SER A 185 24.37 10.75 -6.23
N TYR A 186 24.61 11.44 -5.11
CA TYR A 186 23.83 11.29 -3.87
C TYR A 186 22.31 11.36 -4.12
N PHE A 187 21.86 12.28 -4.97
CA PHE A 187 20.44 12.43 -5.32
C PHE A 187 19.87 11.17 -5.99
N TRP A 188 20.48 10.69 -7.08
CA TRP A 188 19.97 9.55 -7.85
C TRP A 188 20.04 8.23 -7.07
N ARG A 189 21.09 8.08 -6.26
CA ARG A 189 21.21 6.93 -5.38
C ARG A 189 20.05 6.87 -4.38
N ASN A 190 19.73 7.98 -3.69
CA ASN A 190 18.60 8.02 -2.75
C ASN A 190 17.25 7.84 -3.47
N MET A 191 17.08 8.43 -4.65
CA MET A 191 15.86 8.19 -5.45
C MET A 191 15.69 6.70 -5.76
N TYR A 192 16.74 5.97 -6.06
CA TYR A 192 16.66 4.54 -6.27
C TYR A 192 16.43 3.77 -4.97
N GLU A 193 17.20 4.03 -3.93
CA GLU A 193 17.12 3.30 -2.65
C GLU A 193 15.74 3.43 -1.99
N PHE A 194 15.17 4.62 -2.01
CA PHE A 194 13.85 4.90 -1.41
C PHE A 194 12.69 4.86 -2.41
N ARG A 195 12.83 4.25 -3.60
CA ARG A 195 11.80 4.23 -4.65
C ARG A 195 10.45 3.66 -4.20
N TRP A 196 10.44 2.77 -3.23
CA TRP A 196 9.22 2.19 -2.68
C TRP A 196 8.45 3.15 -1.77
N ASN A 197 9.12 4.18 -1.29
CA ASN A 197 8.55 5.14 -0.37
C ASN A 197 7.77 6.27 -1.06
N TYR A 198 7.92 6.44 -2.38
CA TYR A 198 7.28 7.55 -3.08
C TYR A 198 6.65 7.19 -4.43
N ILE A 199 6.94 6.02 -5.03
CA ILE A 199 6.36 5.65 -6.33
C ILE A 199 4.99 5.01 -6.14
N PRO A 200 3.86 5.67 -6.54
CA PRO A 200 2.51 5.13 -6.35
C PRO A 200 2.23 3.92 -7.26
N LEU A 201 3.01 3.70 -8.34
CA LEU A 201 2.82 2.58 -9.24
C LEU A 201 2.96 1.22 -8.56
N HIS A 202 3.62 1.14 -7.40
CA HIS A 202 3.72 -0.08 -6.60
C HIS A 202 2.36 -0.55 -6.05
N TYR A 203 1.34 0.31 -6.04
CA TYR A 203 0.02 0.02 -5.49
C TYR A 203 -1.11 0.42 -6.45
N ILE A 204 -0.77 0.69 -7.73
CA ILE A 204 -1.74 1.23 -8.70
C ILE A 204 -2.92 0.28 -8.93
N PHE A 205 -2.69 -1.02 -8.96
CA PHE A 205 -3.76 -2.00 -9.17
C PHE A 205 -4.84 -1.89 -8.07
N VAL A 206 -4.45 -1.95 -6.80
CA VAL A 206 -5.41 -1.91 -5.69
C VAL A 206 -6.08 -0.54 -5.58
N PHE A 207 -5.36 0.54 -5.88
CA PHE A 207 -5.93 1.89 -5.91
C PHE A 207 -7.01 2.04 -6.99
N MET A 208 -6.73 1.56 -8.22
CA MET A 208 -7.68 1.58 -9.33
C MET A 208 -8.85 0.63 -9.11
N LEU A 209 -8.63 -0.51 -8.44
CA LEU A 209 -9.70 -1.40 -7.99
C LEU A 209 -10.65 -0.69 -7.02
N GLY A 210 -10.12 0.11 -6.10
CA GLY A 210 -10.93 0.97 -5.23
C GLY A 210 -11.78 1.97 -6.02
N GLY A 211 -11.21 2.60 -7.05
CA GLY A 211 -11.94 3.49 -7.96
C GLY A 211 -13.04 2.78 -8.74
N PHE A 212 -12.77 1.59 -9.25
CA PHE A 212 -13.78 0.75 -9.92
C PHE A 212 -14.94 0.40 -8.99
N VAL A 213 -14.63 -0.09 -7.78
CA VAL A 213 -15.65 -0.44 -6.78
C VAL A 213 -16.48 0.79 -6.37
N ALA A 214 -15.87 1.99 -6.34
CA ALA A 214 -16.60 3.22 -6.03
C ALA A 214 -17.70 3.55 -7.05
N ILE A 215 -17.46 3.29 -8.33
CA ILE A 215 -18.42 3.58 -9.41
C ILE A 215 -19.40 2.44 -9.69
N HIS A 216 -19.06 1.21 -9.28
CA HIS A 216 -19.88 0.00 -9.44
C HIS A 216 -20.26 -0.63 -8.10
N TRP A 217 -20.48 0.21 -7.07
CA TRP A 217 -20.68 -0.29 -5.69
C TRP A 217 -21.83 -1.27 -5.57
N GLU A 218 -22.98 -0.97 -6.16
CA GLU A 218 -24.18 -1.83 -6.00
C GLU A 218 -24.01 -3.18 -6.73
N GLU A 219 -23.39 -3.17 -7.91
CA GLU A 219 -23.09 -4.41 -8.66
C GLU A 219 -22.06 -5.26 -7.89
N CYS A 220 -21.00 -4.64 -7.37
CA CYS A 220 -19.99 -5.34 -6.58
C CYS A 220 -20.61 -5.95 -5.32
N LYS A 221 -21.43 -5.19 -4.60
CA LYS A 221 -22.13 -5.67 -3.40
C LYS A 221 -23.09 -6.82 -3.71
N ALA A 222 -23.86 -6.74 -4.79
CA ALA A 222 -24.75 -7.81 -5.21
C ALA A 222 -23.97 -9.09 -5.58
N TRP A 223 -22.82 -8.91 -6.26
CA TRP A 223 -21.94 -10.04 -6.61
C TRP A 223 -21.34 -10.70 -5.37
N LEU A 224 -20.84 -9.94 -4.42
CA LEU A 224 -20.28 -10.44 -3.16
C LEU A 224 -21.30 -11.28 -2.41
N ARG A 225 -22.48 -10.75 -2.13
CA ARG A 225 -23.56 -11.46 -1.42
C ARG A 225 -23.95 -12.80 -2.08
N LYS A 226 -23.88 -12.86 -3.41
CA LYS A 226 -24.18 -14.08 -4.16
C LYS A 226 -23.04 -15.12 -4.10
N ASN A 227 -21.82 -14.68 -3.92
CA ASN A 227 -20.61 -15.49 -4.08
C ASN A 227 -19.77 -15.59 -2.79
N PHE A 228 -20.40 -15.51 -1.62
CA PHE A 228 -19.71 -15.56 -0.31
C PHE A 228 -18.76 -16.77 -0.18
N LEU A 229 -19.21 -17.97 -0.56
CA LEU A 229 -18.36 -19.16 -0.47
C LEU A 229 -17.14 -19.08 -1.41
N LEU A 230 -17.27 -18.40 -2.54
CA LEU A 230 -16.15 -18.16 -3.44
C LEU A 230 -15.17 -17.15 -2.84
N SER A 231 -15.66 -16.04 -2.26
CA SER A 231 -14.81 -15.04 -1.60
C SER A 231 -14.06 -15.64 -0.39
N PHE A 232 -14.73 -16.44 0.41
CA PHE A 232 -14.12 -17.20 1.51
C PHE A 232 -13.08 -18.20 1.01
N GLY A 233 -13.40 -18.98 -0.03
CA GLY A 233 -12.47 -19.96 -0.62
C GLY A 233 -11.23 -19.31 -1.21
N LEU A 234 -11.37 -18.16 -1.90
CA LEU A 234 -10.25 -17.38 -2.40
C LEU A 234 -9.36 -16.85 -1.28
N PHE A 235 -9.97 -16.37 -0.18
CA PHE A 235 -9.23 -15.87 0.98
C PHE A 235 -8.42 -16.98 1.67
N ILE A 236 -9.06 -18.11 1.96
CA ILE A 236 -8.38 -19.27 2.57
C ILE A 236 -7.30 -19.82 1.61
N GLY A 237 -7.58 -19.94 0.32
CA GLY A 237 -6.60 -20.36 -0.68
C GLY A 237 -5.38 -19.43 -0.75
N ALA A 238 -5.59 -18.12 -0.65
CA ALA A 238 -4.51 -17.14 -0.62
C ALA A 238 -3.67 -17.22 0.67
N ILE A 239 -4.31 -17.45 1.83
CA ILE A 239 -3.60 -17.72 3.10
C ILE A 239 -2.74 -18.99 2.97
N ILE A 240 -3.31 -20.08 2.46
CA ILE A 240 -2.58 -21.35 2.28
C ILE A 240 -1.39 -21.15 1.33
N LEU A 241 -1.56 -20.40 0.25
CA LEU A 241 -0.50 -20.09 -0.69
C LEU A 241 0.63 -19.31 -0.01
N ASP A 242 0.30 -18.23 0.74
CA ASP A 242 1.30 -17.34 1.34
C ASP A 242 2.01 -18.02 2.53
N VAL A 243 1.25 -18.56 3.46
CA VAL A 243 1.75 -19.30 4.63
C VAL A 243 2.50 -20.57 4.20
N GLY A 244 1.91 -21.35 3.30
CA GLY A 244 2.52 -22.60 2.79
C GLY A 244 3.84 -22.32 2.08
N SER A 245 3.92 -21.25 1.28
CA SER A 245 5.17 -20.81 0.67
C SER A 245 6.24 -20.47 1.71
N CYS A 246 5.89 -19.71 2.75
CA CYS A 246 6.81 -19.38 3.84
C CYS A 246 7.32 -20.64 4.56
N TYR A 247 6.43 -21.60 4.86
CA TYR A 247 6.83 -22.90 5.45
C TYR A 247 7.78 -23.68 4.55
N TYR A 248 7.46 -23.77 3.25
CA TYR A 248 8.30 -24.44 2.27
C TYR A 248 9.71 -23.83 2.22
N TYR A 249 9.81 -22.51 2.07
CA TYR A 249 11.11 -21.84 2.00
C TYR A 249 11.89 -21.94 3.31
N LYS A 250 11.22 -21.91 4.47
CA LYS A 250 11.87 -22.13 5.76
C LYS A 250 12.38 -23.57 5.90
N ALA A 251 11.53 -24.57 5.64
CA ALA A 251 11.86 -25.96 5.89
C ALA A 251 12.84 -26.55 4.89
N TYR A 252 12.68 -26.24 3.59
CA TYR A 252 13.43 -26.88 2.50
C TYR A 252 14.53 -26.01 1.91
N LYS A 253 14.45 -24.68 2.06
CA LYS A 253 15.47 -23.74 1.56
C LYS A 253 16.29 -23.09 2.67
N GLY A 254 15.97 -23.35 3.95
CA GLY A 254 16.70 -22.82 5.09
C GLY A 254 16.61 -21.30 5.28
N TYR A 255 15.54 -20.66 4.78
CA TYR A 255 15.39 -19.21 4.89
C TYR A 255 15.21 -18.77 6.35
N SER A 256 15.99 -17.75 6.74
CA SER A 256 15.78 -17.02 8.00
C SER A 256 14.48 -16.20 7.94
N LEU A 257 13.98 -15.72 9.10
CA LEU A 257 12.81 -14.83 9.14
C LEU A 257 13.02 -13.56 8.31
N LEU A 258 14.23 -12.99 8.34
CA LEU A 258 14.58 -11.83 7.55
C LEU A 258 14.53 -12.10 6.04
N MET A 259 15.01 -13.26 5.60
CA MET A 259 14.94 -13.68 4.19
C MET A 259 13.47 -13.86 3.77
N LEU A 260 12.63 -14.46 4.63
CA LEU A 260 11.19 -14.60 4.37
C LEU A 260 10.50 -13.22 4.29
N ALA A 261 10.83 -12.29 5.21
CA ALA A 261 10.32 -10.93 5.18
C ALA A 261 10.61 -10.23 3.85
N ASN A 262 11.83 -10.39 3.33
CA ASN A 262 12.28 -9.79 2.08
C ASN A 262 11.72 -10.49 0.83
N THR A 263 11.35 -11.76 0.92
CA THR A 263 10.83 -12.54 -0.22
C THR A 263 9.31 -12.38 -0.34
N PHE A 264 8.61 -12.49 0.78
CA PHE A 264 7.14 -12.48 0.86
C PHE A 264 6.60 -11.13 1.34
N HIS A 265 7.19 -10.01 0.90
CA HIS A 265 6.70 -8.68 1.27
C HIS A 265 5.42 -8.31 0.50
N GLN A 266 4.76 -7.25 0.94
CA GLN A 266 3.47 -6.77 0.39
C GLN A 266 3.47 -6.44 -1.13
N LEU A 267 4.65 -6.24 -1.74
CA LEU A 267 4.81 -6.02 -3.18
C LEU A 267 5.09 -7.32 -3.95
N SER A 268 5.20 -8.48 -3.27
CA SER A 268 5.36 -9.77 -3.92
C SER A 268 4.08 -10.18 -4.67
N PRO A 269 4.17 -11.04 -5.70
CA PRO A 269 2.98 -11.55 -6.38
C PRO A 269 2.00 -12.24 -5.43
N GLN A 270 2.49 -13.03 -4.47
CA GLN A 270 1.67 -13.68 -3.45
C GLN A 270 0.99 -12.65 -2.55
N GLY A 271 1.72 -11.62 -2.09
CA GLY A 271 1.18 -10.54 -1.29
C GLY A 271 0.07 -9.75 -2.02
N LEU A 272 0.20 -9.55 -3.34
CA LEU A 272 -0.84 -8.92 -4.16
C LEU A 272 -2.11 -9.79 -4.23
N VAL A 273 -1.96 -11.10 -4.51
CA VAL A 273 -3.08 -12.05 -4.55
C VAL A 273 -3.78 -12.12 -3.19
N TYR A 274 -3.00 -12.25 -2.11
CA TYR A 274 -3.52 -12.24 -0.75
C TYR A 274 -4.27 -10.94 -0.42
N THR A 275 -3.72 -9.80 -0.78
CA THR A 275 -4.38 -8.49 -0.59
C THR A 275 -5.73 -8.42 -1.29
N ILE A 276 -5.81 -8.84 -2.55
CA ILE A 276 -7.07 -8.83 -3.33
C ILE A 276 -8.10 -9.74 -2.66
N ALA A 277 -7.70 -10.95 -2.30
CA ALA A 277 -8.57 -11.92 -1.64
C ALA A 277 -9.07 -11.41 -0.26
N ALA A 278 -8.19 -10.78 0.52
CA ALA A 278 -8.53 -10.18 1.81
C ALA A 278 -9.51 -9.00 1.65
N ILE A 279 -9.30 -8.09 0.70
CA ILE A 279 -10.21 -6.98 0.43
C ILE A 279 -11.59 -7.51 0.03
N ILE A 280 -11.66 -8.48 -0.89
CA ILE A 280 -12.91 -9.11 -1.33
C ILE A 280 -13.63 -9.73 -0.12
N PHE A 281 -12.96 -10.58 0.63
CA PHE A 281 -13.55 -11.29 1.76
C PHE A 281 -14.02 -10.35 2.88
N PHE A 282 -13.18 -9.41 3.31
CA PHE A 282 -13.58 -8.46 4.36
C PHE A 282 -14.70 -7.52 3.91
N THR A 283 -14.74 -7.14 2.64
CA THR A 283 -15.86 -6.34 2.10
C THR A 283 -17.17 -7.13 2.08
N ASP A 284 -17.10 -8.45 1.90
CA ASP A 284 -18.25 -9.36 1.87
C ASP A 284 -18.79 -9.66 3.28
N CYS A 285 -17.89 -9.80 4.28
CA CYS A 285 -18.24 -10.08 5.67
C CYS A 285 -18.85 -8.89 6.43
N LEU A 286 -18.67 -7.65 5.94
CA LEU A 286 -19.03 -6.41 6.61
C LEU A 286 -20.28 -5.76 6.02
#